data_d3f0d30a3efdcd864e37d800aeebefe3
#
_entry.id   d3f0d30a3efdcd864e37d800aeebefe3
#
_cell.length_a   1.000
_cell.length_b   1.000
_cell.length_c   1.000
_cell.angle_alpha   90.00
_cell.angle_beta   90.00
_cell.angle_gamma   90.00
#
_symmetry.space_group_name_H-M   'P 1'
#
loop_
_entity.id
_entity.type
_entity.pdbx_description
1 polymer ?
#
loop_
_entity_poly.entity_id
_entity_poly.type
_entity_poly.pdbx_seq_one_letter_code
_entity_poly.pdbx_strand_id
1 'polypeptide(L)'
;MKRILALLSAALLLWVQPAAAQSILRDAETEALLNDMARPLFIAAGLSPANAKVVLIQDSSINAFVAGGQIVYVHSGLIDAASSANEVQGVIAHEIGHIVGGHAVFQNDGGYTNISILSLLLGVAAMAAGSGEAGTGILMAGQRAAIGKYLAFSRVQESSADAAGAKFINSAGISGKGMLSFFDKLTAQMHRYGYYTSNPEVDPFAQTHPMSQDRVETLKADLMNAPSWNKPLDQNLEVRFKRVQAKLRGYVSDPKDTLAKYPPGNQSVEAHYARAYAYHKSGYPEQAAAETQALVKAEPKDPYFLELEGQIMLESGDPRGAIAPLREATALSNNAPLIASTLGHALLATEDKANLDEAERVLKQSVARDNDNPFAWLNLGTVYDRKGDEARTALATAERAHMMGDVGTALMSSRAAMARLPQGSADWVRAQDINMVSQTAWDEMRKKKGRQGQ
;
A
#
# COMPACT_ATOMS: atom_id res chain seq x y z
N MET A 1 16.98 -13.11 -45.59
CA MET A 1 16.39 -11.93 -44.94
C MET A 1 15.25 -12.25 -44.01
N LYS A 2 14.17 -12.97 -44.35
CA LYS A 2 13.03 -13.27 -43.46
C LYS A 2 13.39 -14.05 -42.19
N ARG A 3 14.38 -14.97 -42.23
CA ARG A 3 14.84 -15.72 -41.03
C ARG A 3 15.71 -14.90 -40.06
N ILE A 4 16.47 -13.94 -40.59
CA ILE A 4 17.30 -13.03 -39.77
C ILE A 4 16.39 -12.00 -39.07
N LEU A 5 15.34 -11.51 -39.74
CA LEU A 5 14.35 -10.62 -39.15
C LEU A 5 13.56 -11.32 -38.02
N ALA A 6 13.22 -12.59 -38.19
CA ALA A 6 12.54 -13.39 -37.15
C ALA A 6 13.43 -13.66 -35.94
N LEU A 7 14.73 -13.87 -36.12
CA LEU A 7 15.69 -14.05 -35.04
C LEU A 7 15.97 -12.74 -34.28
N LEU A 8 16.03 -11.61 -34.99
CA LEU A 8 16.14 -10.27 -34.36
C LEU A 8 14.88 -9.89 -33.59
N SER A 9 13.68 -10.24 -34.08
CA SER A 9 12.43 -10.02 -33.36
C SER A 9 12.30 -10.91 -32.13
N ALA A 10 12.79 -12.16 -32.19
CA ALA A 10 12.82 -13.05 -31.01
C ALA A 10 13.85 -12.62 -29.97
N ALA A 11 15.00 -12.07 -30.37
CA ALA A 11 16.00 -11.54 -29.47
C ALA A 11 15.56 -10.24 -28.76
N LEU A 12 14.75 -9.39 -29.41
CA LEU A 12 14.16 -8.20 -28.81
C LEU A 12 13.11 -8.54 -27.76
N LEU A 13 12.41 -9.68 -27.87
CA LEU A 13 11.41 -10.13 -26.90
C LEU A 13 12.03 -10.69 -25.60
N LEU A 14 13.31 -11.06 -25.61
CA LEU A 14 14.02 -11.58 -24.45
C LEU A 14 14.58 -10.48 -23.51
N TRP A 15 14.47 -9.21 -23.89
CA TRP A 15 14.99 -8.08 -23.11
C TRP A 15 13.91 -7.24 -22.44
N VAL A 16 12.65 -7.65 -22.53
CA VAL A 16 11.59 -7.02 -21.76
C VAL A 16 11.64 -7.60 -20.34
N GLN A 17 12.38 -6.93 -19.45
CA GLN A 17 12.23 -7.19 -18.03
C GLN A 17 10.79 -6.82 -17.64
N PRO A 18 10.04 -7.69 -16.95
CA PRO A 18 8.73 -7.33 -16.45
C PRO A 18 8.92 -6.12 -15.50
N ALA A 19 8.37 -4.97 -15.88
CA ALA A 19 8.29 -3.85 -14.98
C ALA A 19 7.46 -4.30 -13.79
N ALA A 20 8.09 -4.44 -12.62
CA ALA A 20 7.37 -4.75 -11.40
C ALA A 20 6.31 -3.66 -11.18
N ALA A 21 5.06 -4.06 -11.22
CA ALA A 21 3.97 -3.15 -10.93
C ALA A 21 4.07 -2.70 -9.49
N GLN A 22 4.01 -1.39 -9.26
CA GLN A 22 3.86 -0.85 -7.91
C GLN A 22 2.52 -1.35 -7.36
N SER A 23 2.54 -2.14 -6.28
CA SER A 23 1.33 -2.63 -5.62
C SER A 23 1.14 -1.92 -4.28
N ILE A 24 -0.10 -1.59 -3.97
CA ILE A 24 -0.45 -1.14 -2.62
C ILE A 24 -0.24 -2.33 -1.69
N LEU A 25 0.61 -2.13 -0.68
CA LEU A 25 0.79 -3.10 0.40
C LEU A 25 -0.25 -2.82 1.48
N ARG A 26 -1.06 -3.83 1.76
CA ARG A 26 -2.07 -3.79 2.80
C ARG A 26 -1.61 -4.69 3.94
N ASP A 27 -1.38 -4.10 5.09
CA ASP A 27 -0.92 -4.79 6.31
C ASP A 27 -1.42 -4.05 7.54
N ALA A 28 -2.13 -4.76 8.42
CA ALA A 28 -2.82 -4.16 9.57
C ALA A 28 -1.85 -3.46 10.54
N GLU A 29 -0.69 -4.04 10.80
CA GLU A 29 0.31 -3.48 11.71
C GLU A 29 0.99 -2.25 11.12
N THR A 30 1.40 -2.35 9.85
CA THR A 30 2.06 -1.24 9.14
C THR A 30 1.11 -0.06 8.98
N GLU A 31 -0.14 -0.31 8.59
CA GLU A 31 -1.16 0.73 8.47
C GLU A 31 -1.44 1.42 9.81
N ALA A 32 -1.54 0.64 10.90
CA ALA A 32 -1.71 1.19 12.24
C ALA A 32 -0.53 2.08 12.66
N LEU A 33 0.70 1.62 12.43
CA LEU A 33 1.91 2.39 12.72
C LEU A 33 1.97 3.70 11.92
N LEU A 34 1.77 3.63 10.60
CA LEU A 34 1.81 4.81 9.73
C LEU A 34 0.72 5.82 10.10
N ASN A 35 -0.46 5.35 10.45
CA ASN A 35 -1.55 6.22 10.93
C ASN A 35 -1.21 6.88 12.27
N ASP A 36 -0.61 6.16 13.21
CA ASP A 36 -0.19 6.72 14.51
C ASP A 36 0.92 7.76 14.34
N MET A 37 1.85 7.54 13.42
CA MET A 37 2.90 8.51 13.06
C MET A 37 2.33 9.78 12.43
N ALA A 38 1.35 9.63 11.52
CA ALA A 38 0.82 10.72 10.71
C ALA A 38 -0.28 11.53 11.43
N ARG A 39 -1.07 10.89 12.28
CA ARG A 39 -2.22 11.51 12.94
C ARG A 39 -1.91 12.83 13.63
N PRO A 40 -0.87 12.97 14.49
CA PRO A 40 -0.53 14.25 15.12
C PRO A 40 -0.14 15.31 14.09
N LEU A 41 0.46 14.91 12.98
CA LEU A 41 0.87 15.82 11.91
C LEU A 41 -0.35 16.31 11.10
N PHE A 42 -1.32 15.45 10.78
CA PHE A 42 -2.58 15.84 10.16
C PHE A 42 -3.33 16.86 11.01
N ILE A 43 -3.44 16.60 12.33
CA ILE A 43 -4.08 17.53 13.27
C ILE A 43 -3.35 18.88 13.29
N ALA A 44 -2.02 18.87 13.37
CA ALA A 44 -1.19 20.09 13.36
C ALA A 44 -1.32 20.88 12.05
N ALA A 45 -1.60 20.21 10.95
CA ALA A 45 -1.85 20.80 9.64
C ALA A 45 -3.29 21.27 9.42
N GLY A 46 -4.20 21.06 10.40
CA GLY A 46 -5.62 21.39 10.27
C GLY A 46 -6.40 20.43 9.37
N LEU A 47 -5.84 19.25 9.08
CA LEU A 47 -6.50 18.21 8.30
C LEU A 47 -7.28 17.26 9.20
N SER A 48 -8.41 16.74 8.69
CA SER A 48 -9.16 15.70 9.42
C SER A 48 -8.48 14.34 9.27
N PRO A 49 -8.05 13.68 10.37
CA PRO A 49 -7.49 12.33 10.28
C PRO A 49 -8.45 11.26 9.74
N ALA A 50 -9.75 11.56 9.68
CA ALA A 50 -10.74 10.68 9.07
C ALA A 50 -10.68 10.70 7.53
N ASN A 51 -10.21 11.81 6.95
CA ASN A 51 -10.15 12.02 5.50
C ASN A 51 -8.73 11.94 4.94
N ALA A 52 -7.72 11.99 5.81
CA ALA A 52 -6.32 11.91 5.43
C ALA A 52 -5.77 10.51 5.70
N LYS A 53 -5.01 9.98 4.77
CA LYS A 53 -4.48 8.60 4.83
C LYS A 53 -2.99 8.55 4.49
N VAL A 54 -2.28 7.59 5.05
CA VAL A 54 -0.97 7.16 4.58
C VAL A 54 -1.12 5.77 3.97
N VAL A 55 -0.63 5.60 2.75
CA VAL A 55 -0.73 4.36 1.97
C VAL A 55 0.67 3.86 1.67
N LEU A 56 0.93 2.59 1.96
CA LEU A 56 2.20 1.94 1.65
C LEU A 56 2.19 1.36 0.24
N ILE A 57 3.26 1.61 -0.52
CA ILE A 57 3.47 1.06 -1.86
C ILE A 57 4.66 0.12 -1.83
N GLN A 58 4.53 -1.04 -2.48
CA GLN A 58 5.65 -1.95 -2.72
C GLN A 58 6.52 -1.39 -3.84
N ASP A 59 7.54 -0.66 -3.44
CA ASP A 59 8.58 -0.15 -4.33
C ASP A 59 9.86 -0.03 -3.52
N SER A 60 10.96 -0.57 -4.03
CA SER A 60 12.26 -0.56 -3.36
C SER A 60 12.95 0.79 -3.39
N SER A 61 12.46 1.74 -4.16
CA SER A 61 13.01 3.09 -4.20
C SER A 61 12.67 3.88 -2.92
N ILE A 62 13.56 4.78 -2.56
CA ILE A 62 13.31 5.72 -1.45
C ILE A 62 12.42 6.82 -2.03
N ASN A 63 11.12 6.79 -1.72
CA ASN A 63 10.20 7.82 -2.17
C ASN A 63 8.95 7.94 -1.29
N ALA A 64 8.35 9.13 -1.30
CA ALA A 64 6.99 9.41 -0.86
C ALA A 64 6.40 10.47 -1.77
N PHE A 65 5.09 10.55 -1.87
CA PHE A 65 4.41 11.58 -2.66
C PHE A 65 2.94 11.72 -2.25
N VAL A 66 2.32 12.81 -2.66
CA VAL A 66 0.89 13.07 -2.45
C VAL A 66 0.13 12.99 -3.75
N ALA A 67 -1.04 12.32 -3.72
CA ALA A 67 -1.94 12.21 -4.86
C ALA A 67 -3.38 11.95 -4.40
N GLY A 68 -4.35 12.27 -5.24
CA GLY A 68 -5.76 11.89 -5.01
C GLY A 68 -6.39 12.51 -3.76
N GLY A 69 -6.13 13.80 -3.47
CA GLY A 69 -6.69 14.50 -2.32
C GLY A 69 -5.74 14.55 -1.13
N GLN A 70 -6.12 14.01 0.02
CA GLN A 70 -5.33 14.05 1.27
C GLN A 70 -4.66 12.71 1.55
N ILE A 71 -4.00 12.12 0.54
CA ILE A 71 -3.34 10.82 0.67
C ILE A 71 -1.83 11.00 0.50
N VAL A 72 -1.08 10.54 1.48
CA VAL A 72 0.38 10.42 1.43
C VAL A 72 0.73 8.98 1.06
N TYR A 73 1.43 8.80 -0.04
CA TYR A 73 1.95 7.51 -0.47
C TYR A 73 3.40 7.38 -0.03
N VAL A 74 3.74 6.25 0.60
CA VAL A 74 5.08 5.97 1.12
C VAL A 74 5.57 4.67 0.49
N HIS A 75 6.76 4.67 -0.09
CA HIS A 75 7.37 3.46 -0.64
C HIS A 75 7.97 2.58 0.46
N SER A 76 7.92 1.27 0.28
CA SER A 76 8.56 0.33 1.20
C SER A 76 10.07 0.55 1.33
N GLY A 77 10.73 1.01 0.25
CA GLY A 77 12.14 1.37 0.26
C GLY A 77 12.45 2.55 1.18
N LEU A 78 11.53 3.52 1.34
CA LEU A 78 11.70 4.60 2.31
C LEU A 78 11.68 4.07 3.75
N ILE A 79 10.74 3.19 4.07
CA ILE A 79 10.66 2.55 5.39
C ILE A 79 11.94 1.74 5.66
N ASP A 80 12.44 1.01 4.65
CA ASP A 80 13.67 0.22 4.79
C ASP A 80 14.92 1.08 5.00
N ALA A 81 15.02 2.25 4.34
CA ALA A 81 16.15 3.17 4.43
C ALA A 81 16.14 4.05 5.68
N ALA A 82 14.97 4.27 6.28
CA ALA A 82 14.84 5.13 7.46
C ALA A 82 15.51 4.48 8.69
N SER A 83 16.18 5.30 9.49
CA SER A 83 16.87 4.86 10.72
C SER A 83 15.95 4.86 11.93
N SER A 84 14.86 5.63 11.88
CA SER A 84 13.92 5.82 12.99
C SER A 84 12.51 6.13 12.48
N ALA A 85 11.51 5.93 13.34
CA ALA A 85 10.14 6.38 13.13
C ALA A 85 10.09 7.91 12.89
N ASN A 86 10.92 8.64 13.62
CA ASN A 86 10.98 10.09 13.51
C ASN A 86 11.46 10.57 12.14
N GLU A 87 12.34 9.83 11.43
CA GLU A 87 12.71 10.13 10.04
C GLU A 87 11.49 10.01 9.12
N VAL A 88 10.70 8.95 9.27
CA VAL A 88 9.47 8.76 8.48
C VAL A 88 8.43 9.85 8.78
N GLN A 89 8.29 10.24 10.05
CA GLN A 89 7.43 11.37 10.43
C GLN A 89 7.88 12.67 9.75
N GLY A 90 9.18 12.89 9.61
CA GLY A 90 9.74 14.03 8.90
C GLY A 90 9.32 14.09 7.44
N VAL A 91 9.39 12.96 6.74
CA VAL A 91 8.94 12.86 5.34
C VAL A 91 7.43 13.05 5.24
N ILE A 92 6.64 12.38 6.08
CA ILE A 92 5.18 12.54 6.10
C ILE A 92 4.80 14.01 6.34
N ALA A 93 5.50 14.73 7.21
CA ALA A 93 5.24 16.14 7.47
C ALA A 93 5.51 17.02 6.23
N HIS A 94 6.57 16.74 5.48
CA HIS A 94 6.87 17.38 4.21
C HIS A 94 5.75 17.14 3.18
N GLU A 95 5.31 15.88 3.02
CA GLU A 95 4.22 15.52 2.13
C GLU A 95 2.90 16.21 2.50
N ILE A 96 2.61 16.31 3.80
CA ILE A 96 1.46 17.08 4.29
C ILE A 96 1.61 18.56 3.94
N GLY A 97 2.84 19.10 3.91
CA GLY A 97 3.13 20.43 3.40
C GLY A 97 2.67 20.62 1.95
N HIS A 98 2.90 19.63 1.09
CA HIS A 98 2.39 19.63 -0.28
C HIS A 98 0.86 19.58 -0.35
N ILE A 99 0.19 18.81 0.51
CA ILE A 99 -1.27 18.76 0.58
C ILE A 99 -1.82 20.14 0.93
N VAL A 100 -1.34 20.75 2.00
CA VAL A 100 -1.84 22.06 2.49
C VAL A 100 -1.49 23.19 1.54
N GLY A 101 -0.32 23.12 0.87
CA GLY A 101 0.08 24.05 -0.17
C GLY A 101 -0.73 23.93 -1.48
N GLY A 102 -1.55 22.89 -1.62
CA GLY A 102 -2.32 22.61 -2.83
C GLY A 102 -1.45 22.24 -4.03
N HIS A 103 -0.19 21.82 -3.80
CA HIS A 103 0.80 21.62 -4.87
C HIS A 103 0.38 20.52 -5.84
N ALA A 104 -0.27 19.46 -5.36
CA ALA A 104 -0.79 18.38 -6.19
C ALA A 104 -1.97 18.79 -7.08
N VAL A 105 -2.72 19.83 -6.69
CA VAL A 105 -3.89 20.37 -7.45
C VAL A 105 -3.45 21.29 -8.57
N PHE A 106 -2.41 22.11 -8.33
CA PHE A 106 -1.96 23.12 -9.31
C PHE A 106 -1.18 22.55 -10.50
N GLN A 107 -0.77 21.30 -10.46
CA GLN A 107 -0.14 20.64 -11.62
C GLN A 107 -1.14 20.20 -12.70
N ASN A 108 -2.43 20.50 -12.52
CA ASN A 108 -3.53 19.98 -13.33
C ASN A 108 -3.88 20.82 -14.58
N ASP A 109 -3.05 21.76 -15.00
CA ASP A 109 -3.34 22.62 -16.18
C ASP A 109 -3.28 21.92 -17.55
N GLY A 110 -3.35 20.60 -17.60
CA GLY A 110 -3.26 19.83 -18.84
C GLY A 110 -4.24 18.67 -19.04
N GLY A 111 -5.28 18.50 -18.25
CA GLY A 111 -6.38 17.54 -18.55
C GLY A 111 -6.06 16.05 -18.51
N TYR A 112 -4.82 15.64 -18.19
CA TYR A 112 -4.36 14.26 -18.27
C TYR A 112 -4.24 13.53 -16.93
N THR A 113 -4.46 14.18 -15.82
CA THR A 113 -3.92 13.77 -14.50
C THR A 113 -4.84 12.89 -13.68
N ASN A 114 -6.14 13.13 -13.68
CA ASN A 114 -7.07 12.30 -12.88
C ASN A 114 -7.22 10.86 -13.43
N ILE A 115 -7.06 10.70 -14.75
CA ILE A 115 -7.15 9.40 -15.42
C ILE A 115 -5.87 8.59 -15.20
N SER A 116 -4.70 9.25 -15.13
CA SER A 116 -3.41 8.55 -15.03
C SER A 116 -3.14 8.01 -13.63
N ILE A 117 -3.51 8.72 -12.56
CA ILE A 117 -3.32 8.25 -11.18
C ILE A 117 -4.36 7.18 -10.84
N LEU A 118 -5.62 7.39 -11.22
CA LEU A 118 -6.66 6.38 -11.04
C LEU A 118 -6.37 5.14 -11.89
N SER A 119 -5.88 5.29 -13.13
CA SER A 119 -5.47 4.15 -13.96
C SER A 119 -4.18 3.50 -13.49
N LEU A 120 -3.28 4.22 -12.80
CA LEU A 120 -2.13 3.62 -12.10
C LEU A 120 -2.61 2.77 -10.93
N LEU A 121 -3.47 3.30 -10.07
CA LEU A 121 -4.05 2.57 -8.95
C LEU A 121 -4.89 1.38 -9.42
N LEU A 122 -5.67 1.55 -10.49
CA LEU A 122 -6.49 0.49 -11.09
C LEU A 122 -5.64 -0.50 -11.92
N GLY A 123 -4.57 -0.04 -12.57
CA GLY A 123 -3.64 -0.89 -13.30
C GLY A 123 -2.84 -1.80 -12.36
N VAL A 124 -2.47 -1.31 -11.20
CA VAL A 124 -1.85 -2.07 -10.10
C VAL A 124 -2.81 -3.14 -9.57
N ALA A 125 -4.08 -2.79 -9.38
CA ALA A 125 -5.11 -3.74 -8.96
C ALA A 125 -5.39 -4.82 -10.04
N ALA A 126 -5.42 -4.45 -11.31
CA ALA A 126 -5.69 -5.38 -12.42
C ALA A 126 -4.56 -6.40 -12.66
N MET A 127 -3.29 -6.05 -12.40
CA MET A 127 -2.15 -6.97 -12.56
C MET A 127 -2.03 -7.97 -11.40
N ALA A 128 -2.47 -7.63 -10.20
CA ALA A 128 -2.61 -8.59 -9.11
C ALA A 128 -3.63 -9.71 -9.44
N ALA A 129 -4.45 -9.51 -10.47
CA ALA A 129 -5.46 -10.45 -10.94
C ALA A 129 -5.03 -11.34 -12.12
N GLY A 130 -3.77 -11.34 -12.54
CA GLY A 130 -3.21 -12.34 -13.47
C GLY A 130 -3.56 -12.16 -14.95
N SER A 131 -3.87 -10.96 -15.44
CA SER A 131 -4.19 -10.71 -16.85
C SER A 131 -3.03 -10.10 -17.65
N GLY A 132 -2.40 -10.94 -18.47
CA GLY A 132 -1.78 -10.61 -19.77
C GLY A 132 -0.51 -9.76 -19.81
N GLU A 133 0.64 -10.42 -19.92
CA GLU A 133 2.00 -9.85 -19.87
C GLU A 133 2.41 -8.94 -21.05
N ALA A 134 1.76 -8.98 -22.19
CA ALA A 134 2.29 -8.39 -23.44
C ALA A 134 1.86 -6.93 -23.72
N GLY A 135 0.79 -6.44 -23.11
CA GLY A 135 0.30 -5.06 -23.32
C GLY A 135 0.75 -4.04 -22.27
N THR A 136 1.26 -4.53 -21.15
CA THR A 136 1.49 -3.74 -19.94
C THR A 136 2.85 -3.03 -19.91
N GLY A 137 3.89 -3.60 -20.49
CA GLY A 137 5.25 -3.04 -20.44
C GLY A 137 5.40 -1.67 -21.12
N ILE A 138 4.75 -1.45 -22.27
CA ILE A 138 4.82 -0.18 -23.02
C ILE A 138 3.98 0.91 -22.36
N LEU A 139 2.81 0.55 -21.83
CA LEU A 139 1.96 1.46 -21.06
C LEU A 139 2.66 1.92 -19.76
N MET A 140 3.43 1.06 -19.12
CA MET A 140 4.10 1.34 -17.86
C MET A 140 5.32 2.23 -17.99
N ALA A 141 6.15 2.07 -19.02
CA ALA A 141 7.30 2.95 -19.26
C ALA A 141 6.84 4.38 -19.56
N GLY A 142 5.79 4.54 -20.37
CA GLY A 142 5.19 5.84 -20.66
C GLY A 142 4.50 6.48 -19.43
N GLN A 143 3.85 5.67 -18.59
CA GLN A 143 3.25 6.12 -17.34
C GLN A 143 4.29 6.53 -16.31
N ARG A 144 5.40 5.79 -16.17
CA ARG A 144 6.49 6.14 -15.25
C ARG A 144 7.12 7.50 -15.60
N ALA A 145 7.36 7.77 -16.87
CA ALA A 145 7.88 9.06 -17.33
C ALA A 145 6.86 10.20 -17.15
N ALA A 146 5.58 9.94 -17.35
CA ALA A 146 4.51 10.92 -17.14
C ALA A 146 4.31 11.23 -15.64
N ILE A 147 4.41 10.22 -14.77
CA ILE A 147 4.34 10.37 -13.32
C ILE A 147 5.55 11.13 -12.78
N GLY A 148 6.77 10.83 -13.25
CA GLY A 148 7.96 11.57 -12.87
C GLY A 148 7.85 13.07 -13.18
N LYS A 149 7.31 13.44 -14.34
CA LYS A 149 7.02 14.84 -14.67
C LYS A 149 5.91 15.46 -13.83
N TYR A 150 4.88 14.69 -13.51
CA TYR A 150 3.75 15.14 -12.69
C TYR A 150 4.15 15.39 -11.24
N LEU A 151 5.04 14.56 -10.69
CA LEU A 151 5.49 14.64 -9.31
C LEU A 151 6.70 15.57 -9.11
N ALA A 152 7.26 16.17 -10.18
CA ALA A 152 8.32 17.16 -10.07
C ALA A 152 7.77 18.51 -9.62
N PHE A 153 8.05 18.90 -8.38
CA PHE A 153 7.64 20.18 -7.81
C PHE A 153 8.67 21.28 -8.07
N SER A 154 8.20 22.52 -8.17
CA SER A 154 9.10 23.67 -8.28
C SER A 154 9.89 23.88 -6.97
N ARG A 155 11.05 24.50 -7.05
CA ARG A 155 11.87 24.87 -5.86
C ARG A 155 11.08 25.68 -4.83
N VAL A 156 10.17 26.54 -5.28
CA VAL A 156 9.33 27.36 -4.40
C VAL A 156 8.33 26.46 -3.64
N GLN A 157 7.72 25.51 -4.33
CA GLN A 157 6.79 24.56 -3.72
C GLN A 157 7.51 23.67 -2.69
N GLU A 158 8.72 23.23 -3.03
CA GLU A 158 9.56 22.43 -2.11
C GLU A 158 9.91 23.20 -0.84
N SER A 159 10.40 24.45 -0.98
CA SER A 159 10.73 25.30 0.19
C SER A 159 9.47 25.61 1.03
N SER A 160 8.31 25.77 0.38
CA SER A 160 7.04 25.95 1.08
C SER A 160 6.61 24.70 1.84
N ALA A 161 6.81 23.50 1.25
CA ALA A 161 6.50 22.23 1.90
C ALA A 161 7.45 21.95 3.08
N ASP A 162 8.75 22.29 2.95
CA ASP A 162 9.74 22.19 4.03
C ASP A 162 9.33 23.06 5.23
N ALA A 163 9.04 24.34 5.00
CA ALA A 163 8.64 25.27 6.06
C ALA A 163 7.32 24.84 6.72
N ALA A 164 6.35 24.37 5.93
CA ALA A 164 5.09 23.84 6.45
C ALA A 164 5.31 22.58 7.29
N GLY A 165 6.11 21.62 6.79
CA GLY A 165 6.47 20.39 7.49
C GLY A 165 7.18 20.66 8.82
N ALA A 166 8.15 21.56 8.84
CA ALA A 166 8.83 21.99 10.06
C ALA A 166 7.83 22.58 11.09
N LYS A 167 6.91 23.42 10.62
CA LYS A 167 5.84 23.97 11.48
C LYS A 167 4.93 22.88 12.03
N PHE A 168 4.52 21.89 11.22
CA PHE A 168 3.63 20.83 11.66
C PHE A 168 4.31 19.92 12.69
N ILE A 169 5.57 19.54 12.47
CA ILE A 169 6.40 18.78 13.43
C ILE A 169 6.47 19.50 14.76
N ASN A 170 6.81 20.80 14.74
CA ASN A 170 6.90 21.60 15.96
C ASN A 170 5.53 21.70 16.67
N SER A 171 4.46 21.99 15.93
CA SER A 171 3.11 22.11 16.49
C SER A 171 2.58 20.80 17.08
N ALA A 172 2.98 19.66 16.49
CA ALA A 172 2.69 18.32 17.01
C ALA A 172 3.56 17.94 18.22
N GLY A 173 4.53 18.76 18.61
CA GLY A 173 5.46 18.48 19.70
C GLY A 173 6.45 17.35 19.39
N ILE A 174 6.70 17.08 18.10
CA ILE A 174 7.61 16.05 17.60
C ILE A 174 8.99 16.68 17.33
N SER A 175 10.07 15.93 17.59
CA SER A 175 11.43 16.41 17.31
C SER A 175 11.64 16.51 15.79
N GLY A 176 12.18 17.65 15.34
CA GLY A 176 12.56 17.87 13.94
C GLY A 176 13.85 17.17 13.51
N LYS A 177 14.55 16.51 14.45
CA LYS A 177 15.83 15.83 14.17
C LYS A 177 15.72 14.78 13.09
N GLY A 178 14.61 14.01 13.06
CA GLY A 178 14.40 12.98 12.04
C GLY A 178 14.21 13.57 10.65
N MET A 179 13.46 14.66 10.50
CA MET A 179 13.30 15.32 9.20
C MET A 179 14.66 15.76 8.64
N LEU A 180 15.47 16.42 9.47
CA LEU A 180 16.81 16.87 9.05
C LEU A 180 17.72 15.69 8.73
N SER A 181 17.77 14.68 9.61
CA SER A 181 18.59 13.47 9.42
C SER A 181 18.25 12.73 8.12
N PHE A 182 16.97 12.63 7.78
CA PHE A 182 16.56 11.98 6.54
C PHE A 182 16.95 12.78 5.30
N PHE A 183 16.81 14.09 5.33
CA PHE A 183 17.23 14.98 4.22
C PHE A 183 18.74 15.01 4.03
N ASP A 184 19.52 15.00 5.13
CA ASP A 184 20.98 14.84 5.06
C ASP A 184 21.36 13.49 4.41
N LYS A 185 20.64 12.41 4.74
CA LYS A 185 20.83 11.08 4.14
C LYS A 185 20.57 11.08 2.64
N LEU A 186 19.47 11.70 2.21
CA LEU A 186 19.13 11.84 0.79
C LEU A 186 20.19 12.65 0.05
N THR A 187 20.62 13.77 0.62
CA THR A 187 21.67 14.61 0.06
C THR A 187 23.01 13.86 -0.07
N ALA A 188 23.38 13.09 0.95
CA ALA A 188 24.57 12.25 0.91
C ALA A 188 24.49 11.15 -0.16
N GLN A 189 23.31 10.57 -0.37
CA GLN A 189 23.08 9.59 -1.42
C GLN A 189 23.20 10.22 -2.81
N MET A 190 22.60 11.40 -3.04
CA MET A 190 22.76 12.14 -4.29
C MET A 190 24.23 12.45 -4.62
N HIS A 191 25.03 12.85 -3.63
CA HIS A 191 26.47 13.09 -3.82
C HIS A 191 27.26 11.82 -4.16
N ARG A 192 26.87 10.68 -3.59
CA ARG A 192 27.55 9.39 -3.81
C ARG A 192 27.34 8.84 -5.22
N TYR A 193 26.14 9.02 -5.78
CA TYR A 193 25.78 8.49 -7.11
C TYR A 193 25.94 9.52 -8.24
N GLY A 194 26.34 10.74 -7.93
CA GLY A 194 26.61 11.83 -8.88
C GLY A 194 25.34 12.59 -9.30
N TYR A 195 25.42 13.90 -9.28
CA TYR A 195 24.35 14.85 -9.67
C TYR A 195 23.86 14.70 -11.13
N TYR A 196 24.53 13.87 -11.94
CA TYR A 196 24.39 13.83 -13.40
C TYR A 196 24.01 12.46 -13.98
N THR A 197 23.65 11.48 -13.18
CA THR A 197 23.09 10.27 -13.75
C THR A 197 21.64 10.57 -14.12
N SER A 198 21.42 10.81 -15.41
CA SER A 198 20.08 10.88 -16.02
C SER A 198 19.33 9.54 -15.96
N ASN A 199 19.73 8.65 -15.05
CA ASN A 199 19.08 7.37 -14.85
C ASN A 199 17.95 7.52 -13.81
N PRO A 200 16.68 7.50 -14.24
CA PRO A 200 15.50 7.60 -13.37
C PRO A 200 15.41 6.51 -12.31
N GLU A 201 16.18 5.43 -12.45
CA GLU A 201 16.18 4.29 -11.55
C GLU A 201 17.00 4.52 -10.28
N VAL A 202 17.84 5.58 -10.24
CA VAL A 202 18.83 5.73 -9.17
C VAL A 202 18.28 6.46 -7.94
N ASP A 203 17.44 7.48 -8.11
CA ASP A 203 16.83 8.21 -6.99
C ASP A 203 15.52 8.91 -7.39
N PRO A 204 14.37 8.25 -7.30
CA PRO A 204 13.08 8.85 -7.61
C PRO A 204 12.71 10.02 -6.69
N PHE A 205 13.12 10.02 -5.43
CA PHE A 205 12.84 11.12 -4.50
C PHE A 205 13.56 12.40 -4.92
N ALA A 206 14.84 12.33 -5.26
CA ALA A 206 15.58 13.48 -5.72
C ALA A 206 15.03 14.08 -7.03
N GLN A 207 14.37 13.27 -7.84
CA GLN A 207 13.71 13.74 -9.07
C GLN A 207 12.39 14.43 -8.80
N THR A 208 11.61 13.93 -7.84
CA THR A 208 10.32 14.52 -7.45
C THR A 208 10.49 15.69 -6.50
N HIS A 209 11.53 15.66 -5.64
CA HIS A 209 11.83 16.64 -4.59
C HIS A 209 13.29 17.11 -4.69
N PRO A 210 13.65 17.95 -5.68
CA PRO A 210 15.04 18.36 -5.88
C PRO A 210 15.61 19.02 -4.63
N MET A 211 16.61 18.38 -4.02
CA MET A 211 17.31 18.91 -2.85
C MET A 211 18.31 20.00 -3.28
N SER A 212 18.34 21.10 -2.55
CA SER A 212 19.39 22.12 -2.67
C SER A 212 20.00 22.39 -1.30
N GLN A 213 21.25 22.83 -1.29
CA GLN A 213 21.92 23.17 -0.05
C GLN A 213 21.17 24.25 0.73
N ASP A 214 20.66 25.28 0.02
CA ASP A 214 19.88 26.36 0.62
C ASP A 214 18.62 25.84 1.33
N ARG A 215 17.93 24.83 0.75
CA ARG A 215 16.76 24.21 1.40
C ARG A 215 17.14 23.54 2.71
N VAL A 216 18.22 22.75 2.71
CA VAL A 216 18.69 22.02 3.89
C VAL A 216 19.13 23.00 4.99
N GLU A 217 19.86 24.06 4.65
CA GLU A 217 20.30 25.09 5.60
C GLU A 217 19.11 25.86 6.22
N THR A 218 18.15 26.27 5.39
CA THR A 218 16.93 26.95 5.86
C THR A 218 16.13 26.04 6.78
N LEU A 219 15.86 24.81 6.35
CA LEU A 219 15.13 23.83 7.14
C LEU A 219 15.81 23.54 8.48
N LYS A 220 17.14 23.43 8.46
CA LYS A 220 17.97 23.24 9.67
C LYS A 220 17.78 24.39 10.65
N ALA A 221 17.82 25.64 10.15
CA ALA A 221 17.61 26.82 11.00
C ALA A 221 16.21 26.82 11.63
N ASP A 222 15.17 26.53 10.86
CA ASP A 222 13.78 26.47 11.33
C ASP A 222 13.58 25.40 12.40
N LEU A 223 14.11 24.20 12.17
CA LEU A 223 13.95 23.07 13.06
C LEU A 223 14.76 23.22 14.35
N MET A 224 16.02 23.67 14.29
CA MET A 224 16.87 23.81 15.47
C MET A 224 16.40 24.91 16.41
N ASN A 225 15.73 25.96 15.90
CA ASN A 225 15.14 27.02 16.69
C ASN A 225 13.75 26.66 17.24
N ALA A 226 13.17 25.53 16.83
CA ALA A 226 11.85 25.13 17.26
C ALA A 226 11.85 24.58 18.70
N PRO A 227 10.84 24.90 19.53
CA PRO A 227 10.71 24.39 20.91
C PRO A 227 10.70 22.86 20.98
N SER A 228 10.26 22.17 19.94
CA SER A 228 10.21 20.71 19.89
C SER A 228 11.56 20.05 19.56
N TRP A 229 12.60 20.81 19.15
CA TRP A 229 13.89 20.25 18.71
C TRP A 229 14.49 19.21 19.66
N ASN A 230 14.48 19.50 20.98
CA ASN A 230 15.04 18.63 22.00
C ASN A 230 14.02 17.69 22.66
N LYS A 231 12.84 17.55 22.09
CA LYS A 231 11.88 16.54 22.57
C LYS A 231 12.44 15.13 22.37
N PRO A 232 12.28 14.24 23.37
CA PRO A 232 12.67 12.84 23.20
C PRO A 232 11.82 12.18 22.11
N LEU A 233 12.39 11.17 21.46
CA LEU A 233 11.66 10.32 20.50
C LEU A 233 10.63 9.48 21.27
N ASP A 234 9.50 9.22 20.63
CA ASP A 234 8.50 8.28 21.14
C ASP A 234 9.04 6.84 21.04
N GLN A 235 9.45 6.30 22.19
CA GLN A 235 10.07 4.97 22.25
C GLN A 235 9.11 3.86 21.80
N ASN A 236 7.80 4.03 22.00
CA ASN A 236 6.82 3.05 21.55
C ASN A 236 6.76 3.04 19.99
N LEU A 237 6.72 4.21 19.37
CA LEU A 237 6.78 4.30 17.91
C LEU A 237 8.09 3.75 17.35
N GLU A 238 9.22 4.01 18.01
CA GLU A 238 10.54 3.52 17.55
C GLU A 238 10.63 1.98 17.61
N VAL A 239 10.14 1.35 18.68
CA VAL A 239 10.11 -0.12 18.80
C VAL A 239 9.19 -0.72 17.74
N ARG A 240 7.98 -0.20 17.60
CA ARG A 240 7.01 -0.65 16.57
C ARG A 240 7.56 -0.45 15.16
N PHE A 241 8.26 0.65 14.91
CA PHE A 241 8.89 0.94 13.63
C PHE A 241 9.95 -0.12 13.26
N LYS A 242 10.84 -0.45 14.18
CA LYS A 242 11.88 -1.48 13.95
C LYS A 242 11.26 -2.84 13.63
N ARG A 243 10.18 -3.18 14.32
CA ARG A 243 9.42 -4.41 14.10
C ARG A 243 8.79 -4.43 12.71
N VAL A 244 8.09 -3.36 12.31
CA VAL A 244 7.50 -3.21 10.97
C VAL A 244 8.57 -3.19 9.89
N GLN A 245 9.71 -2.52 10.10
CA GLN A 245 10.82 -2.49 9.17
C GLN A 245 11.36 -3.91 8.89
N ALA A 246 11.52 -4.72 9.93
CA ALA A 246 11.97 -6.10 9.80
C ALA A 246 10.91 -6.99 9.10
N LYS A 247 9.64 -6.84 9.47
CA LYS A 247 8.50 -7.49 8.82
C LYS A 247 8.47 -7.20 7.32
N LEU A 248 8.49 -5.92 6.95
CA LEU A 248 8.48 -5.51 5.54
C LEU A 248 9.69 -6.07 4.79
N ARG A 249 10.89 -6.02 5.38
CA ARG A 249 12.07 -6.60 4.75
C ARG A 249 11.91 -8.09 4.52
N GLY A 250 11.39 -8.84 5.49
CA GLY A 250 11.08 -10.27 5.33
C GLY A 250 10.12 -10.53 4.19
N TYR A 251 9.12 -9.66 4.04
CA TYR A 251 8.10 -9.78 3.01
C TYR A 251 8.57 -9.36 1.61
N VAL A 252 9.22 -8.18 1.46
CA VAL A 252 9.53 -7.63 0.14
C VAL A 252 10.88 -8.07 -0.43
N SER A 253 11.89 -8.32 0.43
CA SER A 253 13.26 -8.61 -0.01
C SER A 253 13.43 -10.07 -0.46
N ASP A 254 14.56 -10.36 -1.10
CA ASP A 254 14.97 -11.73 -1.35
C ASP A 254 15.19 -12.47 -0.01
N PRO A 255 14.67 -13.69 0.13
CA PRO A 255 14.82 -14.45 1.37
C PRO A 255 16.29 -14.67 1.79
N LYS A 256 17.22 -14.85 0.85
CA LYS A 256 18.64 -15.02 1.17
C LYS A 256 19.24 -13.77 1.81
N ASP A 257 18.89 -12.59 1.29
CA ASP A 257 19.35 -11.31 1.84
C ASP A 257 18.77 -11.06 3.23
N THR A 258 17.49 -11.40 3.40
CA THR A 258 16.81 -11.35 4.69
C THR A 258 17.47 -12.25 5.72
N LEU A 259 17.72 -13.53 5.39
CA LEU A 259 18.36 -14.50 6.29
C LEU A 259 19.82 -14.14 6.58
N ALA A 260 20.54 -13.53 5.63
CA ALA A 260 21.89 -13.03 5.86
C ALA A 260 21.91 -11.88 6.87
N LYS A 261 20.92 -10.96 6.78
CA LYS A 261 20.79 -9.83 7.69
C LYS A 261 20.28 -10.21 9.08
N TYR A 262 19.42 -11.20 9.15
CA TYR A 262 18.84 -11.73 10.39
C TYR A 262 19.20 -13.21 10.58
N PRO A 263 20.49 -13.51 10.89
CA PRO A 263 20.95 -14.89 11.02
C PRO A 263 20.26 -15.60 12.20
N PRO A 264 20.20 -16.94 12.22
CA PRO A 264 19.54 -17.71 13.29
C PRO A 264 20.05 -17.43 14.71
N GLY A 265 21.29 -16.95 14.87
CA GLY A 265 21.83 -16.53 16.17
C GLY A 265 21.21 -15.24 16.72
N ASN A 266 20.56 -14.44 15.90
CA ASN A 266 19.82 -13.25 16.34
C ASN A 266 18.42 -13.67 16.79
N GLN A 267 18.15 -13.54 18.09
CA GLN A 267 16.89 -13.95 18.72
C GLN A 267 15.99 -12.75 19.07
N SER A 268 16.20 -11.58 18.44
CA SER A 268 15.31 -10.44 18.62
C SER A 268 13.96 -10.67 17.95
N VAL A 269 12.93 -9.96 18.42
CA VAL A 269 11.58 -10.00 17.84
C VAL A 269 11.62 -9.64 16.34
N GLU A 270 12.39 -8.62 15.98
CA GLU A 270 12.58 -8.21 14.60
C GLU A 270 13.16 -9.32 13.72
N ALA A 271 14.15 -10.07 14.29
CA ALA A 271 14.80 -11.16 13.56
C ALA A 271 13.84 -12.33 13.35
N HIS A 272 13.09 -12.73 14.37
CA HIS A 272 12.05 -13.75 14.24
C HIS A 272 11.01 -13.37 13.19
N TYR A 273 10.57 -12.11 13.21
CA TYR A 273 9.58 -11.60 12.27
C TYR A 273 10.07 -11.67 10.81
N ALA A 274 11.28 -11.15 10.55
CA ALA A 274 11.86 -11.17 9.22
C ALA A 274 12.07 -12.60 8.71
N ARG A 275 12.58 -13.50 9.57
CA ARG A 275 12.83 -14.91 9.20
C ARG A 275 11.54 -15.69 8.97
N ALA A 276 10.48 -15.42 9.73
CA ALA A 276 9.18 -16.07 9.50
C ALA A 276 8.72 -15.89 8.06
N TYR A 277 8.74 -14.64 7.56
CA TYR A 277 8.41 -14.36 6.16
C TYR A 277 9.41 -14.94 5.17
N ALA A 278 10.71 -14.84 5.45
CA ALA A 278 11.75 -15.36 4.55
C ALA A 278 11.67 -16.89 4.39
N TYR A 279 11.46 -17.64 5.47
CA TYR A 279 11.26 -19.07 5.42
C TYR A 279 9.95 -19.44 4.72
N HIS A 280 8.86 -18.73 5.01
CA HIS A 280 7.58 -18.97 4.36
C HIS A 280 7.69 -18.79 2.83
N LYS A 281 8.26 -17.68 2.37
CA LYS A 281 8.51 -17.42 0.93
C LYS A 281 9.42 -18.46 0.28
N SER A 282 10.31 -19.07 1.04
CA SER A 282 11.24 -20.11 0.56
C SER A 282 10.64 -21.51 0.57
N GLY A 283 9.39 -21.68 1.00
CA GLY A 283 8.74 -22.98 1.09
C GLY A 283 9.24 -23.84 2.24
N TYR A 284 9.67 -23.24 3.35
CA TYR A 284 10.08 -23.90 4.58
C TYR A 284 9.05 -23.66 5.70
N PRO A 285 7.87 -24.31 5.64
CA PRO A 285 6.76 -24.03 6.56
C PRO A 285 7.08 -24.36 8.01
N GLU A 286 7.86 -25.39 8.28
CA GLU A 286 8.25 -25.79 9.64
C GLU A 286 9.13 -24.73 10.30
N GLN A 287 10.12 -24.19 9.56
CA GLN A 287 10.98 -23.12 10.03
C GLN A 287 10.17 -21.82 10.23
N ALA A 288 9.28 -21.49 9.30
CA ALA A 288 8.40 -20.34 9.44
C ALA A 288 7.50 -20.46 10.68
N ALA A 289 6.90 -21.63 10.93
CA ALA A 289 6.11 -21.90 12.11
C ALA A 289 6.92 -21.76 13.41
N ALA A 290 8.17 -22.26 13.44
CA ALA A 290 9.03 -22.12 14.62
C ALA A 290 9.33 -20.65 14.95
N GLU A 291 9.53 -19.80 13.93
CA GLU A 291 9.76 -18.36 14.12
C GLU A 291 8.50 -17.65 14.63
N THR A 292 7.30 -18.00 14.12
CA THR A 292 6.04 -17.41 14.63
C THR A 292 5.73 -17.85 16.04
N GLN A 293 6.00 -19.12 16.40
CA GLN A 293 5.84 -19.60 17.78
C GLN A 293 6.76 -18.87 18.75
N ALA A 294 8.00 -18.52 18.32
CA ALA A 294 8.90 -17.71 19.14
C ALA A 294 8.33 -16.30 19.39
N LEU A 295 7.71 -15.66 18.37
CA LEU A 295 7.04 -14.38 18.49
C LEU A 295 5.84 -14.46 19.45
N VAL A 296 4.94 -15.41 19.26
CA VAL A 296 3.76 -15.60 20.12
C VAL A 296 4.16 -15.95 21.55
N LYS A 297 5.24 -16.74 21.74
CA LYS A 297 5.77 -17.01 23.07
C LYS A 297 6.31 -15.77 23.78
N ALA A 298 6.93 -14.83 23.02
CA ALA A 298 7.45 -13.59 23.57
C ALA A 298 6.31 -12.64 23.98
N GLU A 299 5.28 -12.49 23.13
CA GLU A 299 4.13 -11.61 23.34
C GLU A 299 2.82 -12.34 22.97
N PRO A 300 2.26 -13.17 23.86
CA PRO A 300 1.13 -14.05 23.54
C PRO A 300 -0.19 -13.34 23.17
N LYS A 301 -0.29 -12.04 23.49
CA LYS A 301 -1.48 -11.23 23.19
C LYS A 301 -1.23 -10.17 22.12
N ASP A 302 -0.13 -10.26 21.40
CA ASP A 302 0.10 -9.38 20.26
C ASP A 302 -0.75 -9.85 19.07
N PRO A 303 -1.71 -9.03 18.58
CA PRO A 303 -2.61 -9.46 17.52
C PRO A 303 -1.90 -9.72 16.19
N TYR A 304 -0.79 -9.06 15.94
CA TYR A 304 -0.05 -9.19 14.68
C TYR A 304 0.82 -10.44 14.64
N PHE A 305 1.30 -10.91 15.80
CA PHE A 305 2.02 -12.18 15.88
C PHE A 305 1.08 -13.36 15.72
N LEU A 306 -0.10 -13.28 16.33
CA LEU A 306 -1.17 -14.27 16.16
C LEU A 306 -1.71 -14.28 14.71
N GLU A 307 -1.84 -13.10 14.09
CA GLU A 307 -2.20 -12.98 12.67
C GLU A 307 -1.18 -13.71 11.78
N LEU A 308 0.12 -13.44 11.97
CA LEU A 308 1.17 -14.08 11.19
C LEU A 308 1.22 -15.60 11.40
N GLU A 309 1.05 -16.07 12.64
CA GLU A 309 0.95 -17.50 12.93
C GLU A 309 -0.19 -18.15 12.16
N GLY A 310 -1.38 -17.58 12.26
CA GLY A 310 -2.56 -18.07 11.55
C GLY A 310 -2.43 -17.96 10.03
N GLN A 311 -1.84 -16.90 9.50
CA GLN A 311 -1.58 -16.75 8.07
C GLN A 311 -0.64 -17.86 7.57
N ILE A 312 0.47 -18.11 8.24
CA ILE A 312 1.43 -19.14 7.85
C ILE A 312 0.81 -20.53 7.93
N MET A 313 0.00 -20.82 8.96
CA MET A 313 -0.75 -22.09 9.04
C MET A 313 -1.70 -22.24 7.85
N LEU A 314 -2.49 -21.22 7.55
CA LEU A 314 -3.45 -21.23 6.45
C LEU A 314 -2.76 -21.47 5.10
N GLU A 315 -1.72 -20.69 4.80
CA GLU A 315 -1.00 -20.76 3.53
C GLU A 315 -0.14 -22.04 3.41
N SER A 316 0.19 -22.68 4.53
CA SER A 316 0.85 -23.99 4.60
C SER A 316 -0.14 -25.17 4.53
N GLY A 317 -1.44 -24.92 4.35
CA GLY A 317 -2.47 -25.95 4.14
C GLY A 317 -3.13 -26.46 5.42
N ASP A 318 -3.01 -25.74 6.55
CA ASP A 318 -3.75 -26.01 7.78
C ASP A 318 -4.78 -24.91 8.11
N PRO A 319 -5.88 -24.81 7.34
CA PRO A 319 -6.91 -23.79 7.60
C PRO A 319 -7.63 -24.00 8.94
N ARG A 320 -7.70 -25.24 9.47
CA ARG A 320 -8.35 -25.50 10.76
C ARG A 320 -7.48 -25.01 11.92
N GLY A 321 -6.19 -25.27 11.88
CA GLY A 321 -5.23 -24.73 12.86
C GLY A 321 -5.18 -23.21 12.88
N ALA A 322 -5.30 -22.58 11.73
CA ALA A 322 -5.27 -21.13 11.57
C ALA A 322 -6.44 -20.38 12.26
N ILE A 323 -7.59 -21.04 12.48
CA ILE A 323 -8.80 -20.37 13.01
C ILE A 323 -8.56 -19.82 14.42
N ALA A 324 -7.95 -20.58 15.32
CA ALA A 324 -7.80 -20.17 16.71
C ALA A 324 -6.93 -18.89 16.85
N PRO A 325 -5.69 -18.85 16.32
CA PRO A 325 -4.87 -17.65 16.40
C PRO A 325 -5.49 -16.45 15.65
N LEU A 326 -6.11 -16.66 14.48
CA LEU A 326 -6.76 -15.56 13.74
C LEU A 326 -8.00 -15.01 14.45
N ARG A 327 -8.77 -15.86 15.14
CA ARG A 327 -9.93 -15.40 15.92
C ARG A 327 -9.46 -14.56 17.12
N GLU A 328 -8.42 -14.98 17.82
CA GLU A 328 -7.83 -14.20 18.91
C GLU A 328 -7.22 -12.90 18.39
N ALA A 329 -6.45 -12.94 17.30
CA ALA A 329 -5.91 -11.74 16.64
C ALA A 329 -7.02 -10.74 16.26
N THR A 330 -8.12 -11.22 15.68
CA THR A 330 -9.29 -10.40 15.33
C THR A 330 -9.89 -9.74 16.56
N ALA A 331 -10.05 -10.46 17.66
CA ALA A 331 -10.59 -9.92 18.90
C ALA A 331 -9.67 -8.88 19.52
N LEU A 332 -8.37 -9.17 19.65
CA LEU A 332 -7.36 -8.29 20.25
C LEU A 332 -7.13 -7.00 19.43
N SER A 333 -7.27 -7.08 18.11
CA SER A 333 -7.15 -5.93 17.21
C SER A 333 -8.42 -5.10 17.07
N ASN A 334 -9.43 -5.32 17.91
CA ASN A 334 -10.75 -4.68 17.79
C ASN A 334 -11.36 -4.85 16.39
N ASN A 335 -11.33 -6.06 15.87
CA ASN A 335 -11.81 -6.43 14.53
C ASN A 335 -11.13 -5.60 13.42
N ALA A 336 -9.81 -5.48 13.43
CA ALA A 336 -9.08 -4.86 12.34
C ALA A 336 -9.47 -5.51 10.99
N PRO A 337 -9.88 -4.71 9.98
CA PRO A 337 -10.50 -5.26 8.76
C PRO A 337 -9.66 -6.29 8.02
N LEU A 338 -8.35 -6.08 7.93
CA LEU A 338 -7.45 -7.01 7.22
C LEU A 338 -7.33 -8.34 7.98
N ILE A 339 -7.15 -8.28 9.31
CA ILE A 339 -7.08 -9.48 10.15
C ILE A 339 -8.41 -10.25 10.11
N ALA A 340 -9.54 -9.55 10.22
CA ALA A 340 -10.87 -10.14 10.10
C ALA A 340 -11.11 -10.80 8.72
N SER A 341 -10.56 -10.21 7.65
CA SER A 341 -10.62 -10.80 6.30
C SER A 341 -9.83 -12.10 6.22
N THR A 342 -8.66 -12.17 6.84
CA THR A 342 -7.84 -13.38 6.89
C THR A 342 -8.53 -14.47 7.69
N LEU A 343 -9.17 -14.14 8.82
CA LEU A 343 -10.03 -15.10 9.57
C LEU A 343 -11.19 -15.60 8.70
N GLY A 344 -11.89 -14.69 8.02
CA GLY A 344 -13.00 -15.07 7.12
C GLY A 344 -12.53 -16.03 6.01
N HIS A 345 -11.34 -15.80 5.46
CA HIS A 345 -10.74 -16.70 4.47
C HIS A 345 -10.39 -18.06 5.07
N ALA A 346 -9.78 -18.11 6.26
CA ALA A 346 -9.45 -19.36 6.95
C ALA A 346 -10.71 -20.20 7.23
N LEU A 347 -11.77 -19.56 7.71
CA LEU A 347 -13.08 -20.21 7.94
C LEU A 347 -13.64 -20.84 6.66
N LEU A 348 -13.56 -20.12 5.52
CA LEU A 348 -13.99 -20.64 4.21
C LEU A 348 -13.11 -21.77 3.70
N ALA A 349 -11.79 -21.70 3.92
CA ALA A 349 -10.84 -22.70 3.45
C ALA A 349 -11.01 -24.07 4.15
N THR A 350 -11.70 -24.12 5.29
CA THR A 350 -12.05 -25.41 5.94
C THR A 350 -13.10 -26.21 5.19
N GLU A 351 -13.82 -25.58 4.28
CA GLU A 351 -14.97 -26.14 3.56
C GLU A 351 -16.15 -26.64 4.46
N ASP A 352 -16.07 -26.35 5.76
CA ASP A 352 -17.10 -26.71 6.73
C ASP A 352 -18.25 -25.70 6.71
N LYS A 353 -19.45 -26.17 6.42
CA LYS A 353 -20.66 -25.34 6.40
C LYS A 353 -20.97 -24.68 7.74
N ALA A 354 -20.55 -25.29 8.86
CA ALA A 354 -20.73 -24.72 10.19
C ALA A 354 -20.00 -23.39 10.38
N ASN A 355 -18.94 -23.15 9.61
CA ASN A 355 -18.15 -21.94 9.68
C ASN A 355 -18.72 -20.76 8.85
N LEU A 356 -19.74 -21.00 8.00
CA LEU A 356 -20.26 -19.98 7.07
C LEU A 356 -20.89 -18.78 7.78
N ASP A 357 -21.59 -18.99 8.88
CA ASP A 357 -22.23 -17.88 9.61
C ASP A 357 -21.20 -16.99 10.30
N GLU A 358 -20.15 -17.58 10.87
CA GLU A 358 -19.04 -16.80 11.43
C GLU A 358 -18.27 -16.06 10.34
N ALA A 359 -17.97 -16.72 9.21
CA ALA A 359 -17.30 -16.11 8.06
C ALA A 359 -18.10 -14.91 7.53
N GLU A 360 -19.43 -15.06 7.37
CA GLU A 360 -20.29 -13.93 6.96
C GLU A 360 -20.18 -12.76 7.93
N ARG A 361 -20.31 -13.03 9.21
CA ARG A 361 -20.30 -12.00 10.25
C ARG A 361 -18.98 -11.21 10.25
N VAL A 362 -17.82 -11.89 10.23
CA VAL A 362 -16.52 -11.21 10.30
C VAL A 362 -16.21 -10.47 9.00
N LEU A 363 -16.55 -11.01 7.84
CA LEU A 363 -16.34 -10.39 6.55
C LEU A 363 -17.25 -9.17 6.33
N LYS A 364 -18.52 -9.23 6.77
CA LYS A 364 -19.41 -8.05 6.76
C LYS A 364 -18.87 -6.92 7.63
N GLN A 365 -18.33 -7.23 8.80
CA GLN A 365 -17.69 -6.23 9.65
C GLN A 365 -16.43 -5.65 9.00
N SER A 366 -15.66 -6.49 8.30
CA SER A 366 -14.48 -6.05 7.57
C SER A 366 -14.83 -5.06 6.47
N VAL A 367 -15.74 -5.41 5.55
CA VAL A 367 -16.12 -4.52 4.43
C VAL A 367 -16.88 -3.27 4.89
N ALA A 368 -17.53 -3.30 6.04
CA ALA A 368 -18.18 -2.13 6.61
C ALA A 368 -17.18 -1.07 7.11
N ARG A 369 -15.99 -1.48 7.53
CA ARG A 369 -14.93 -0.60 8.05
C ARG A 369 -13.84 -0.30 7.02
N ASP A 370 -13.62 -1.20 6.08
CA ASP A 370 -12.67 -1.11 4.97
C ASP A 370 -13.36 -1.57 3.69
N ASN A 371 -14.07 -0.64 3.10
CA ASN A 371 -14.85 -0.88 1.89
C ASN A 371 -13.99 -1.13 0.66
N ASP A 372 -12.75 -0.61 0.67
CA ASP A 372 -11.80 -0.67 -0.43
C ASP A 372 -10.92 -1.95 -0.40
N ASN A 373 -11.46 -3.06 0.13
CA ASN A 373 -10.77 -4.33 0.27
C ASN A 373 -11.34 -5.40 -0.69
N PRO A 374 -10.76 -5.56 -1.89
CA PRO A 374 -11.25 -6.53 -2.87
C PRO A 374 -11.14 -7.98 -2.40
N PHE A 375 -10.19 -8.30 -1.50
CA PHE A 375 -10.05 -9.63 -0.92
C PHE A 375 -11.20 -9.94 0.05
N ALA A 376 -11.61 -8.99 0.88
CA ALA A 376 -12.76 -9.16 1.75
C ALA A 376 -14.07 -9.37 0.95
N TRP A 377 -14.26 -8.59 -0.12
CA TRP A 377 -15.42 -8.75 -1.00
C TRP A 377 -15.43 -10.08 -1.75
N LEU A 378 -14.27 -10.58 -2.20
CA LEU A 378 -14.15 -11.91 -2.80
C LEU A 378 -14.63 -12.99 -1.83
N ASN A 379 -14.11 -12.96 -0.60
CA ASN A 379 -14.46 -13.97 0.41
C ASN A 379 -15.93 -13.84 0.84
N LEU A 380 -16.45 -12.63 0.99
CA LEU A 380 -17.86 -12.42 1.32
C LEU A 380 -18.79 -12.92 0.19
N GLY A 381 -18.42 -12.68 -1.07
CA GLY A 381 -19.11 -13.23 -2.23
C GLY A 381 -19.13 -14.77 -2.22
N THR A 382 -18.00 -15.40 -1.86
CA THR A 382 -17.92 -16.86 -1.71
C THR A 382 -18.83 -17.38 -0.59
N VAL A 383 -18.94 -16.66 0.54
CA VAL A 383 -19.90 -17.03 1.60
C VAL A 383 -21.32 -16.98 1.07
N TYR A 384 -21.72 -15.92 0.39
CA TYR A 384 -23.07 -15.78 -0.16
C TYR A 384 -23.40 -16.85 -1.20
N ASP A 385 -22.44 -17.17 -2.08
CA ASP A 385 -22.58 -18.24 -3.07
C ASP A 385 -22.84 -19.59 -2.38
N ARG A 386 -22.02 -19.96 -1.37
CA ARG A 386 -22.20 -21.22 -0.62
C ARG A 386 -23.49 -21.27 0.20
N LYS A 387 -24.07 -20.12 0.53
CA LYS A 387 -25.37 -19.99 1.21
C LYS A 387 -26.56 -19.91 0.22
N GLY A 388 -26.30 -19.83 -1.09
CA GLY A 388 -27.33 -19.72 -2.13
C GLY A 388 -27.94 -18.32 -2.25
N ASP A 389 -27.31 -17.28 -1.71
CA ASP A 389 -27.72 -15.87 -1.86
C ASP A 389 -27.15 -15.28 -3.15
N GLU A 390 -27.75 -15.61 -4.28
CA GLU A 390 -27.31 -15.13 -5.60
C GLU A 390 -27.32 -13.60 -5.71
N ALA A 391 -28.23 -12.92 -5.02
CA ALA A 391 -28.35 -11.47 -5.07
C ALA A 391 -27.13 -10.79 -4.48
N ARG A 392 -26.71 -11.20 -3.27
CA ARG A 392 -25.53 -10.66 -2.60
C ARG A 392 -24.23 -11.19 -3.18
N THR A 393 -24.20 -12.39 -3.74
CA THR A 393 -23.06 -12.91 -4.53
C THR A 393 -22.76 -11.97 -5.71
N ALA A 394 -23.81 -11.57 -6.44
CA ALA A 394 -23.67 -10.65 -7.56
C ALA A 394 -23.19 -9.25 -7.11
N LEU A 395 -23.71 -8.74 -5.98
CA LEU A 395 -23.26 -7.47 -5.41
C LEU A 395 -21.78 -7.52 -5.01
N ALA A 396 -21.35 -8.53 -4.27
CA ALA A 396 -19.96 -8.68 -3.85
C ALA A 396 -18.99 -8.81 -5.05
N THR A 397 -19.45 -9.51 -6.10
CA THR A 397 -18.71 -9.60 -7.37
C THR A 397 -18.59 -8.23 -8.05
N ALA A 398 -19.68 -7.44 -8.07
CA ALA A 398 -19.69 -6.10 -8.63
C ALA A 398 -18.72 -5.15 -7.89
N GLU A 399 -18.76 -5.18 -6.55
CA GLU A 399 -17.84 -4.40 -5.71
C GLU A 399 -16.37 -4.72 -6.02
N ARG A 400 -16.03 -6.00 -5.97
CA ARG A 400 -14.67 -6.43 -6.29
C ARG A 400 -14.25 -6.04 -7.70
N ALA A 401 -15.09 -6.30 -8.71
CA ALA A 401 -14.81 -5.98 -10.10
C ALA A 401 -14.62 -4.47 -10.32
N HIS A 402 -15.44 -3.65 -9.66
CA HIS A 402 -15.32 -2.20 -9.68
C HIS A 402 -13.96 -1.73 -9.15
N MET A 403 -13.53 -2.24 -7.98
CA MET A 403 -12.22 -1.95 -7.39
C MET A 403 -11.05 -2.40 -8.26
N MET A 404 -11.22 -3.51 -8.96
CA MET A 404 -10.20 -4.08 -9.86
C MET A 404 -10.18 -3.42 -11.25
N GLY A 405 -11.07 -2.46 -11.52
CA GLY A 405 -11.19 -1.80 -12.82
C GLY A 405 -11.77 -2.70 -13.93
N ASP A 406 -12.33 -3.87 -13.59
CA ASP A 406 -13.05 -4.72 -14.53
C ASP A 406 -14.46 -4.18 -14.77
N VAL A 407 -14.52 -3.17 -15.65
CA VAL A 407 -15.75 -2.44 -15.97
C VAL A 407 -16.84 -3.37 -16.51
N GLY A 408 -16.45 -4.40 -17.30
CA GLY A 408 -17.41 -5.36 -17.88
C GLY A 408 -18.09 -6.20 -16.81
N THR A 409 -17.31 -6.84 -15.95
CA THR A 409 -17.83 -7.66 -14.85
C THR A 409 -18.60 -6.81 -13.84
N ALA A 410 -18.09 -5.62 -13.48
CA ALA A 410 -18.77 -4.70 -12.57
C ALA A 410 -20.17 -4.31 -13.09
N LEU A 411 -20.29 -3.98 -14.39
CA LEU A 411 -21.56 -3.62 -15.03
C LEU A 411 -22.56 -4.79 -15.08
N MET A 412 -22.11 -5.98 -15.46
CA MET A 412 -22.98 -7.16 -15.54
C MET A 412 -23.45 -7.61 -14.15
N SER A 413 -22.52 -7.68 -13.19
CA SER A 413 -22.82 -8.16 -11.85
C SER A 413 -23.70 -7.17 -11.07
N SER A 414 -23.49 -5.86 -11.21
CA SER A 414 -24.35 -4.85 -10.58
C SER A 414 -25.77 -4.91 -11.11
N ARG A 415 -25.98 -5.11 -12.42
CA ARG A 415 -27.33 -5.33 -13.00
C ARG A 415 -27.98 -6.60 -12.46
N ALA A 416 -27.22 -7.69 -12.35
CA ALA A 416 -27.71 -8.94 -11.80
C ALA A 416 -28.13 -8.80 -10.33
N ALA A 417 -27.37 -8.05 -9.54
CA ALA A 417 -27.69 -7.72 -8.15
C ALA A 417 -28.96 -6.88 -8.07
N MET A 418 -29.06 -5.77 -8.82
CA MET A 418 -30.26 -4.90 -8.84
C MET A 418 -31.52 -5.64 -9.23
N ALA A 419 -31.44 -6.62 -10.13
CA ALA A 419 -32.58 -7.40 -10.56
C ALA A 419 -33.15 -8.35 -9.47
N ARG A 420 -32.36 -8.67 -8.44
CA ARG A 420 -32.68 -9.65 -7.40
C ARG A 420 -32.82 -9.03 -6.01
N LEU A 421 -32.15 -7.91 -5.75
CA LEU A 421 -32.22 -7.23 -4.46
C LEU A 421 -33.53 -6.43 -4.33
N PRO A 422 -34.07 -6.27 -3.11
CA PRO A 422 -35.20 -5.39 -2.89
C PRO A 422 -34.92 -3.96 -3.29
N GLN A 423 -35.70 -3.40 -4.18
CA GLN A 423 -35.53 -2.02 -4.67
C GLN A 423 -35.49 -1.02 -3.52
N GLY A 424 -34.51 -0.11 -3.53
CA GLY A 424 -34.33 0.90 -2.49
C GLY A 424 -33.65 0.39 -1.21
N SER A 425 -33.32 -0.90 -1.10
CA SER A 425 -32.47 -1.38 0.00
C SER A 425 -31.05 -0.81 -0.13
N ALA A 426 -30.29 -0.78 0.97
CA ALA A 426 -28.91 -0.31 0.98
C ALA A 426 -28.04 -1.09 -0.04
N ASP A 427 -28.19 -2.41 -0.09
CA ASP A 427 -27.47 -3.26 -1.04
C ASP A 427 -27.87 -2.95 -2.50
N TRP A 428 -29.14 -2.64 -2.75
CA TRP A 428 -29.63 -2.28 -4.09
C TRP A 428 -29.08 -0.92 -4.54
N VAL A 429 -29.10 0.09 -3.65
CA VAL A 429 -28.54 1.43 -3.93
C VAL A 429 -27.06 1.32 -4.24
N ARG A 430 -26.32 0.53 -3.48
CA ARG A 430 -24.92 0.26 -3.70
C ARG A 430 -24.66 -0.39 -5.08
N ALA A 431 -25.47 -1.38 -5.45
CA ALA A 431 -25.39 -1.97 -6.79
C ALA A 431 -25.71 -0.95 -7.89
N GLN A 432 -26.66 -0.05 -7.65
CA GLN A 432 -27.01 1.04 -8.59
C GLN A 432 -25.85 2.02 -8.80
N ASP A 433 -25.16 2.41 -7.74
CA ASP A 433 -24.00 3.32 -7.82
C ASP A 433 -22.90 2.71 -8.68
N ILE A 434 -22.55 1.43 -8.43
CA ILE A 434 -21.57 0.71 -9.25
C ILE A 434 -22.03 0.62 -10.71
N ASN A 435 -23.32 0.35 -10.94
CA ASN A 435 -23.87 0.25 -12.29
C ASN A 435 -23.71 1.56 -13.07
N MET A 436 -24.06 2.71 -12.45
CA MET A 436 -23.97 4.02 -13.09
C MET A 436 -22.53 4.36 -13.47
N VAL A 437 -21.58 4.19 -12.54
CA VAL A 437 -20.16 4.47 -12.79
C VAL A 437 -19.61 3.54 -13.88
N SER A 438 -19.90 2.24 -13.78
CA SER A 438 -19.42 1.24 -14.74
C SER A 438 -20.05 1.43 -16.12
N GLN A 439 -21.33 1.85 -16.22
CA GLN A 439 -21.97 2.14 -17.50
C GLN A 439 -21.30 3.33 -18.19
N THR A 440 -21.02 4.40 -17.45
CA THR A 440 -20.32 5.58 -17.99
C THR A 440 -18.94 5.21 -18.54
N ALA A 441 -18.16 4.45 -17.75
CA ALA A 441 -16.83 4.00 -18.16
C ALA A 441 -16.89 3.08 -19.39
N TRP A 442 -17.87 2.18 -19.46
CA TRP A 442 -18.09 1.29 -20.61
C TRP A 442 -18.38 2.06 -21.90
N ASP A 443 -19.24 3.07 -21.81
CA ASP A 443 -19.61 3.90 -22.98
C ASP A 443 -18.43 4.73 -23.48
N GLU A 444 -17.58 5.23 -22.58
CA GLU A 444 -16.35 5.92 -22.95
C GLU A 444 -15.34 4.97 -23.64
N MET A 445 -15.16 3.75 -23.12
CA MET A 445 -14.31 2.73 -23.74
C MET A 445 -14.78 2.40 -25.16
N ARG A 446 -16.09 2.28 -25.37
CA ARG A 446 -16.67 2.02 -26.71
C ARG A 446 -16.44 3.18 -27.67
N LYS A 447 -16.61 4.44 -27.22
CA LYS A 447 -16.33 5.65 -28.03
C LYS A 447 -14.87 5.71 -28.46
N LYS A 448 -13.92 5.38 -27.56
CA LYS A 448 -12.49 5.35 -27.88
C LYS A 448 -12.15 4.28 -28.92
N LYS A 449 -12.68 3.06 -28.78
CA LYS A 449 -12.49 1.97 -29.76
C LYS A 449 -13.07 2.33 -31.13
N GLY A 450 -14.24 2.98 -31.20
CA GLY A 450 -14.84 3.41 -32.45
C GLY A 450 -14.04 4.51 -33.19
N ARG A 451 -13.27 5.34 -32.45
CA ARG A 451 -12.39 6.35 -33.04
C ARG A 451 -11.04 5.82 -33.53
N GLN A 452 -10.58 4.68 -33.02
CA GLN A 452 -9.33 4.03 -33.42
C GLN A 452 -9.53 3.08 -34.61
N GLY A 453 -10.77 2.76 -34.96
CA GLY A 453 -11.12 1.89 -36.10
C GLY A 453 -11.54 2.67 -37.34
N GLN A 454 -11.45 3.99 -37.33
CA GLN A 454 -11.58 4.88 -38.51
C GLN A 454 -10.22 5.50 -38.86
#